data_1fceef614714007653104ada375a07ec
#
_entry.id   1fceef614714007653104ada375a07ec
#
_cell.length_a   1.000
_cell.length_b   1.000
_cell.length_c   1.000
_cell.angle_alpha   90.00
_cell.angle_beta   90.00
_cell.angle_gamma   90.00
#
_symmetry.space_group_name_H-M   'P 1'
#
loop_
_entity.id
_entity.type
_entity.pdbx_description
1 polymer ?
#
loop_
_entity_poly.entity_id
_entity_poly.type
_entity_poly.pdbx_seq_one_letter_code
_entity_poly.pdbx_strand_id
1 'polypeptide(L)'
;MENDYFEALKALGDRAAVSSANLVLMGIEPTYPSEKYGYIIPIGKEQVSKVSMFKEKPTQEVAKDYIAKGALWNGGVFAFKLGYVLNRAHELIDFVDYEDLFNKYDTLNKISFDYAVVEHEPEIEVMRFAGTWKDLGTWNTLTEAMDSHVVGEAMLNEKCENVHVVNELDVPILCMGLKDIVVSASPGGILVSDKEQSSYIKPFVNMLDHRVMFAEESWGSFKVIDIDKESMTIKVTLNAGHRMNYHSHQHRDEVWTVIAGKGKTIVDGMEQNVKAGDVITMSAAV
;
A
#
# COMPACT_ATOMS: atom_id res chain seq x y z
N MET A 1 -12.62 -6.03 -10.50
CA MET A 1 -11.78 -7.20 -10.17
C MET A 1 -12.45 -8.43 -10.78
N GLU A 2 -11.73 -9.22 -11.52
CA GLU A 2 -12.29 -10.26 -12.36
C GLU A 2 -12.43 -11.56 -11.57
N ASN A 3 -13.50 -12.32 -11.81
CA ASN A 3 -13.81 -13.54 -11.06
C ASN A 3 -12.74 -14.62 -11.23
N ASP A 4 -12.10 -14.69 -12.40
CA ASP A 4 -11.03 -15.63 -12.72
C ASP A 4 -9.79 -15.46 -11.82
N TYR A 5 -9.51 -14.24 -11.37
CA TYR A 5 -8.43 -14.00 -10.41
C TYR A 5 -8.73 -14.60 -9.04
N PHE A 6 -9.96 -14.47 -8.55
CA PHE A 6 -10.36 -15.09 -7.27
C PHE A 6 -10.41 -16.62 -7.34
N GLU A 7 -10.83 -17.17 -8.49
CA GLU A 7 -10.76 -18.62 -8.73
C GLU A 7 -9.31 -19.11 -8.74
N ALA A 8 -8.39 -18.35 -9.35
CA ALA A 8 -6.97 -18.65 -9.33
C ALA A 8 -6.37 -18.58 -7.92
N LEU A 9 -6.74 -17.59 -7.10
CA LEU A 9 -6.31 -17.49 -5.69
C LEU A 9 -6.76 -18.73 -4.89
N LYS A 10 -8.00 -19.15 -5.08
CA LYS A 10 -8.54 -20.35 -4.43
C LYS A 10 -7.77 -21.59 -4.87
N ALA A 11 -7.56 -21.77 -6.19
CA ALA A 11 -6.83 -22.90 -6.72
C ALA A 11 -5.36 -22.93 -6.24
N LEU A 12 -4.73 -21.76 -6.07
CA LEU A 12 -3.39 -21.64 -5.49
C LEU A 12 -3.36 -22.15 -4.05
N GLY A 13 -4.33 -21.73 -3.23
CA GLY A 13 -4.47 -22.20 -1.85
C GLY A 13 -4.74 -23.71 -1.76
N ASP A 14 -5.68 -24.22 -2.58
CA ASP A 14 -5.97 -25.65 -2.66
C ASP A 14 -4.73 -26.48 -3.07
N ARG A 15 -3.92 -25.94 -4.00
CA ARG A 15 -2.66 -26.58 -4.38
C ARG A 15 -1.66 -26.60 -3.23
N ALA A 16 -1.46 -25.50 -2.52
CA ALA A 16 -0.55 -25.43 -1.38
C ALA A 16 -0.94 -26.41 -0.26
N ALA A 17 -2.23 -26.67 -0.08
CA ALA A 17 -2.70 -27.61 0.93
C ALA A 17 -2.26 -29.05 0.67
N VAL A 18 -2.18 -29.47 -0.60
CA VAL A 18 -1.89 -30.85 -1.01
C VAL A 18 -0.47 -31.05 -1.57
N SER A 19 0.21 -29.97 -1.95
CA SER A 19 1.58 -30.02 -2.48
C SER A 19 2.60 -30.41 -1.42
N SER A 20 3.67 -31.06 -1.86
CA SER A 20 4.90 -31.24 -1.09
C SER A 20 5.83 -30.01 -1.17
N ALA A 21 5.57 -29.05 -2.09
CA ALA A 21 6.31 -27.83 -2.16
C ALA A 21 6.04 -26.95 -0.94
N ASN A 22 7.04 -26.19 -0.52
CA ASN A 22 6.94 -25.25 0.59
C ASN A 22 6.20 -23.95 0.18
N LEU A 23 6.40 -23.54 -1.09
CA LEU A 23 5.76 -22.36 -1.69
C LEU A 23 5.10 -22.73 -3.01
N VAL A 24 3.92 -22.18 -3.25
CA VAL A 24 3.25 -22.19 -4.56
C VAL A 24 3.05 -20.74 -5.00
N LEU A 25 3.64 -20.37 -6.13
CA LEU A 25 3.64 -19.01 -6.67
C LEU A 25 2.61 -18.85 -7.77
N MET A 26 2.04 -17.66 -7.91
CA MET A 26 1.29 -17.28 -9.12
C MET A 26 2.26 -16.71 -10.15
N GLY A 27 2.37 -17.37 -11.29
CA GLY A 27 3.22 -16.93 -12.39
C GLY A 27 2.41 -16.29 -13.51
N ILE A 28 2.83 -15.11 -13.93
CA ILE A 28 2.20 -14.29 -14.97
C ILE A 28 3.03 -14.35 -16.25
N GLU A 29 2.39 -14.47 -17.40
CA GLU A 29 3.08 -14.48 -18.69
C GLU A 29 3.72 -13.11 -18.98
N PRO A 30 5.05 -13.03 -19.19
CA PRO A 30 5.72 -11.77 -19.46
C PRO A 30 5.37 -11.19 -20.83
N THR A 31 5.07 -9.90 -20.88
CA THR A 31 4.83 -9.18 -22.14
C THR A 31 6.03 -8.36 -22.61
N TYR A 32 6.97 -8.08 -21.71
CA TYR A 32 8.23 -7.36 -21.99
C TYR A 32 9.30 -7.69 -20.92
N PRO A 33 10.60 -7.44 -21.20
CA PRO A 33 11.65 -7.66 -20.21
C PRO A 33 11.70 -6.50 -19.19
N SER A 34 11.13 -6.73 -18.00
CA SER A 34 11.06 -5.76 -16.89
C SER A 34 12.18 -6.01 -15.88
N GLU A 35 12.84 -4.95 -15.42
CA GLU A 35 13.76 -5.00 -14.28
C GLU A 35 13.04 -4.83 -12.92
N LYS A 36 11.71 -4.61 -12.96
CA LYS A 36 10.91 -4.31 -11.77
C LYS A 36 10.30 -5.55 -11.12
N TYR A 37 10.28 -6.69 -11.83
CA TYR A 37 9.62 -7.93 -11.39
C TYR A 37 10.61 -9.05 -11.12
N GLY A 38 10.20 -9.97 -10.24
CA GLY A 38 10.84 -11.26 -10.09
C GLY A 38 10.50 -12.18 -11.27
N TYR A 39 11.40 -13.09 -11.60
CA TYR A 39 11.24 -14.08 -12.65
C TYR A 39 11.28 -15.50 -12.07
N ILE A 40 10.28 -16.28 -12.46
CA ILE A 40 10.12 -17.69 -12.09
C ILE A 40 10.44 -18.51 -13.32
N ILE A 41 11.46 -19.36 -13.27
CA ILE A 41 11.83 -20.27 -14.37
C ILE A 41 11.23 -21.64 -14.07
N PRO A 42 10.12 -22.04 -14.71
CA PRO A 42 9.50 -23.34 -14.50
C PRO A 42 10.32 -24.46 -15.17
N ILE A 43 10.24 -25.68 -14.64
CA ILE A 43 10.84 -26.85 -15.27
C ILE A 43 10.01 -27.31 -16.46
N GLY A 44 8.68 -27.16 -16.39
CA GLY A 44 7.73 -27.60 -17.42
C GLY A 44 6.81 -26.48 -17.92
N LYS A 45 5.92 -26.84 -18.83
CA LYS A 45 4.91 -25.93 -19.42
C LYS A 45 3.50 -26.20 -18.91
N GLU A 46 3.34 -27.12 -18.00
CA GLU A 46 2.08 -27.51 -17.39
C GLU A 46 1.48 -26.33 -16.61
N GLN A 47 0.16 -26.39 -16.34
CA GLN A 47 -0.56 -25.39 -15.55
C GLN A 47 0.07 -25.18 -14.16
N VAL A 48 0.55 -26.26 -13.56
CA VAL A 48 1.35 -26.25 -12.33
C VAL A 48 2.63 -27.02 -12.61
N SER A 49 3.78 -26.41 -12.32
CA SER A 49 5.09 -27.06 -12.51
C SER A 49 6.05 -26.68 -11.38
N LYS A 50 7.07 -27.53 -11.17
CA LYS A 50 8.18 -27.20 -10.29
C LYS A 50 8.98 -26.03 -10.87
N VAL A 51 9.59 -25.25 -9.98
CA VAL A 51 10.46 -24.13 -10.33
C VAL A 51 11.90 -24.57 -10.28
N SER A 52 12.65 -24.27 -11.33
CA SER A 52 14.11 -24.54 -11.39
C SER A 52 14.91 -23.39 -10.80
N MET A 53 14.42 -22.17 -10.91
CA MET A 53 15.07 -20.97 -10.37
C MET A 53 14.06 -19.83 -10.20
N PHE A 54 14.26 -19.05 -9.17
CA PHE A 54 13.62 -17.76 -8.97
C PHE A 54 14.70 -16.67 -8.93
N LYS A 55 14.44 -15.50 -9.55
CA LYS A 55 15.35 -14.36 -9.49
C LYS A 55 14.58 -13.05 -9.40
N GLU A 56 14.80 -12.32 -8.31
CA GLU A 56 14.18 -11.01 -8.08
C GLU A 56 14.92 -9.92 -8.85
N LYS A 57 14.19 -9.10 -9.61
CA LYS A 57 14.66 -7.88 -10.29
C LYS A 57 16.00 -8.02 -11.05
N PRO A 58 16.09 -8.92 -12.02
CA PRO A 58 17.28 -9.05 -12.85
C PRO A 58 17.46 -7.82 -13.75
N THR A 59 18.65 -7.68 -14.34
CA THR A 59 18.85 -6.67 -15.41
C THR A 59 18.00 -6.99 -16.63
N GLN A 60 17.71 -5.99 -17.46
CA GLN A 60 16.89 -6.16 -18.65
C GLN A 60 17.44 -7.22 -19.62
N GLU A 61 18.77 -7.33 -19.75
CA GLU A 61 19.40 -8.35 -20.58
C GLU A 61 19.14 -9.76 -20.05
N VAL A 62 19.31 -9.96 -18.74
CA VAL A 62 19.04 -11.24 -18.08
C VAL A 62 17.55 -11.56 -18.13
N ALA A 63 16.68 -10.56 -18.00
CA ALA A 63 15.23 -10.73 -18.13
C ALA A 63 14.83 -11.24 -19.53
N LYS A 64 15.46 -10.74 -20.61
CA LYS A 64 15.24 -11.24 -21.99
C LYS A 64 15.62 -12.73 -22.09
N ASP A 65 16.74 -13.13 -21.53
CA ASP A 65 17.18 -14.52 -21.54
C ASP A 65 16.22 -15.43 -20.76
N TYR A 66 15.69 -14.95 -19.64
CA TYR A 66 14.70 -15.71 -18.87
C TYR A 66 13.39 -15.90 -19.62
N ILE A 67 12.88 -14.83 -20.26
CA ILE A 67 11.68 -14.92 -21.10
C ILE A 67 11.87 -15.91 -22.24
N ALA A 68 13.03 -15.90 -22.90
CA ALA A 68 13.35 -16.87 -23.96
C ALA A 68 13.37 -18.33 -23.46
N LYS A 69 13.62 -18.54 -22.17
CA LYS A 69 13.56 -19.87 -21.51
C LYS A 69 12.15 -20.20 -20.97
N GLY A 70 11.15 -19.36 -21.21
CA GLY A 70 9.76 -19.57 -20.76
C GLY A 70 9.52 -19.18 -19.31
N ALA A 71 10.31 -18.25 -18.78
CA ALA A 71 10.09 -17.69 -17.45
C ALA A 71 8.75 -16.94 -17.37
N LEU A 72 8.20 -16.93 -16.18
CA LEU A 72 7.02 -16.16 -15.81
C LEU A 72 7.43 -15.01 -14.89
N TRP A 73 6.67 -13.91 -14.89
CA TRP A 73 6.80 -12.91 -13.85
C TRP A 73 6.24 -13.43 -12.52
N ASN A 74 6.89 -13.09 -11.43
CA ASN A 74 6.33 -13.24 -10.10
C ASN A 74 5.17 -12.24 -9.91
N GLY A 75 3.95 -12.76 -9.77
CA GLY A 75 2.76 -11.96 -9.54
C GLY A 75 2.65 -11.38 -8.11
N GLY A 76 3.63 -11.67 -7.24
CA GLY A 76 3.58 -11.25 -5.83
C GLY A 76 2.51 -11.97 -5.01
N VAL A 77 2.02 -13.10 -5.50
CA VAL A 77 0.99 -13.92 -4.85
C VAL A 77 1.57 -15.28 -4.50
N PHE A 78 1.55 -15.58 -3.20
CA PHE A 78 2.14 -16.77 -2.61
C PHE A 78 1.11 -17.56 -1.82
N ALA A 79 1.10 -18.88 -1.96
CA ALA A 79 0.39 -19.79 -1.07
C ALA A 79 1.38 -20.74 -0.39
N PHE A 80 1.21 -20.92 0.92
CA PHE A 80 2.08 -21.74 1.75
C PHE A 80 1.35 -22.24 3.00
N LYS A 81 1.92 -23.24 3.65
CA LYS A 81 1.44 -23.70 4.95
C LYS A 81 1.99 -22.77 6.05
N LEU A 82 1.15 -22.33 6.97
CA LEU A 82 1.54 -21.41 8.04
C LEU A 82 2.80 -21.89 8.81
N GLY A 83 2.87 -23.19 9.12
CA GLY A 83 4.02 -23.76 9.83
C GLY A 83 5.35 -23.57 9.10
N TYR A 84 5.35 -23.62 7.77
CA TYR A 84 6.56 -23.34 6.99
C TYR A 84 7.09 -21.93 7.22
N VAL A 85 6.22 -20.91 7.07
CA VAL A 85 6.64 -19.50 7.20
C VAL A 85 7.05 -19.18 8.63
N LEU A 86 6.37 -19.73 9.63
CA LEU A 86 6.78 -19.58 11.04
C LEU A 86 8.17 -20.19 11.30
N ASN A 87 8.44 -21.36 10.78
CA ASN A 87 9.77 -21.98 10.88
C ASN A 87 10.85 -21.13 10.20
N ARG A 88 10.57 -20.64 8.97
CA ARG A 88 11.50 -19.74 8.26
C ARG A 88 11.73 -18.45 9.01
N ALA A 89 10.70 -17.89 9.65
CA ALA A 89 10.84 -16.71 10.48
C ALA A 89 11.78 -16.96 11.67
N HIS A 90 11.65 -18.08 12.38
CA HIS A 90 12.54 -18.46 13.46
C HIS A 90 13.99 -18.79 13.03
N GLU A 91 14.19 -19.24 11.79
CA GLU A 91 15.53 -19.42 11.24
C GLU A 91 16.23 -18.10 10.92
N LEU A 92 15.47 -17.08 10.51
CA LEU A 92 15.99 -15.78 10.08
C LEU A 92 16.04 -14.75 11.21
N ILE A 93 15.19 -14.89 12.22
CA ILE A 93 14.98 -13.91 13.29
C ILE A 93 14.92 -14.66 14.63
N ASP A 94 15.72 -14.22 15.58
CA ASP A 94 15.68 -14.74 16.95
C ASP A 94 14.58 -14.02 17.75
N PHE A 95 13.44 -14.71 17.95
CA PHE A 95 12.32 -14.23 18.77
C PHE A 95 11.58 -15.39 19.44
N VAL A 96 10.95 -15.11 20.56
CA VAL A 96 10.22 -16.10 21.36
C VAL A 96 8.72 -16.07 21.07
N ASP A 97 8.16 -14.86 21.02
CA ASP A 97 6.73 -14.61 20.77
C ASP A 97 6.52 -13.29 20.02
N TYR A 98 5.24 -12.92 19.81
CA TYR A 98 4.89 -11.69 19.09
C TYR A 98 5.40 -10.43 19.80
N GLU A 99 5.32 -10.37 21.13
CA GLU A 99 5.72 -9.20 21.89
C GLU A 99 7.24 -8.97 21.82
N ASP A 100 8.02 -10.05 21.92
CA ASP A 100 9.47 -10.02 21.73
C ASP A 100 9.84 -9.58 20.31
N LEU A 101 9.17 -10.13 19.29
CA LEU A 101 9.37 -9.72 17.89
C LEU A 101 8.99 -8.24 17.66
N PHE A 102 7.89 -7.78 18.24
CA PHE A 102 7.46 -6.39 18.16
C PHE A 102 8.49 -5.43 18.75
N ASN A 103 9.02 -5.76 19.92
CA ASN A 103 10.05 -4.96 20.59
C ASN A 103 11.40 -4.93 19.81
N LYS A 104 11.68 -5.97 19.03
CA LYS A 104 12.88 -6.07 18.18
C LYS A 104 12.67 -5.55 16.75
N TYR A 105 11.46 -5.17 16.37
CA TYR A 105 11.10 -4.89 14.98
C TYR A 105 12.01 -3.86 14.30
N ASP A 106 12.36 -2.79 14.99
CA ASP A 106 13.22 -1.73 14.46
C ASP A 106 14.68 -2.17 14.23
N THR A 107 15.08 -3.32 14.79
CA THR A 107 16.42 -3.89 14.63
C THR A 107 16.51 -4.85 13.43
N LEU A 108 15.38 -5.21 12.82
CA LEU A 108 15.33 -6.16 11.73
C LEU A 108 15.90 -5.57 10.42
N ASN A 109 16.50 -6.44 9.62
CA ASN A 109 16.96 -6.08 8.29
C ASN A 109 15.75 -5.73 7.40
N LYS A 110 15.84 -4.60 6.69
CA LYS A 110 14.84 -4.20 5.69
C LYS A 110 15.04 -5.00 4.40
N ILE A 111 14.44 -6.16 4.32
CA ILE A 111 14.52 -7.08 3.18
C ILE A 111 13.13 -7.59 2.81
N SER A 112 12.84 -7.77 1.51
CA SER A 112 11.57 -8.34 1.08
C SER A 112 11.52 -9.85 1.28
N PHE A 113 10.31 -10.41 1.34
CA PHE A 113 10.08 -11.85 1.39
C PHE A 113 10.68 -12.58 0.17
N ASP A 114 10.64 -11.94 -1.00
CA ASP A 114 11.23 -12.48 -2.23
C ASP A 114 12.73 -12.74 -2.08
N TYR A 115 13.48 -11.76 -1.56
CA TYR A 115 14.92 -11.90 -1.33
C TYR A 115 15.25 -12.79 -0.13
N ALA A 116 14.51 -12.67 0.97
CA ALA A 116 14.84 -13.39 2.19
C ALA A 116 14.44 -14.87 2.14
N VAL A 117 13.38 -15.20 1.43
CA VAL A 117 12.80 -16.56 1.44
C VAL A 117 12.74 -17.16 0.05
N VAL A 118 12.06 -16.51 -0.92
CA VAL A 118 11.73 -17.13 -2.21
C VAL A 118 12.96 -17.46 -3.03
N GLU A 119 13.97 -16.57 -3.09
CA GLU A 119 15.24 -16.83 -3.83
C GLU A 119 16.04 -18.02 -3.27
N HIS A 120 15.80 -18.36 -2.01
CA HIS A 120 16.56 -19.41 -1.30
C HIS A 120 15.76 -20.70 -1.09
N GLU A 121 14.49 -20.73 -1.48
CA GLU A 121 13.63 -21.89 -1.31
C GLU A 121 13.78 -22.86 -2.49
N PRO A 122 14.22 -24.11 -2.28
CA PRO A 122 14.39 -25.08 -3.35
C PRO A 122 13.09 -25.78 -3.77
N GLU A 123 12.11 -25.88 -2.86
CA GLU A 123 10.87 -26.62 -3.09
C GLU A 123 9.72 -25.67 -3.42
N ILE A 124 9.76 -25.10 -4.64
CA ILE A 124 8.76 -24.18 -5.16
C ILE A 124 8.00 -24.83 -6.33
N GLU A 125 6.69 -24.59 -6.35
CA GLU A 125 5.85 -24.77 -7.53
C GLU A 125 5.32 -23.41 -8.01
N VAL A 126 5.08 -23.31 -9.32
CA VAL A 126 4.39 -22.18 -9.94
C VAL A 126 3.11 -22.64 -10.58
N MET A 127 2.04 -21.90 -10.38
CA MET A 127 0.78 -22.02 -11.09
C MET A 127 0.62 -20.84 -12.05
N ARG A 128 0.41 -21.14 -13.34
CA ARG A 128 0.24 -20.14 -14.39
C ARG A 128 -1.11 -19.46 -14.27
N PHE A 129 -1.13 -18.14 -14.35
CA PHE A 129 -2.32 -17.35 -14.44
C PHE A 129 -2.39 -16.71 -15.83
N ALA A 130 -3.47 -17.03 -16.59
CA ALA A 130 -3.66 -16.56 -17.96
C ALA A 130 -4.63 -15.36 -18.05
N GLY A 131 -5.17 -14.90 -16.93
CA GLY A 131 -6.06 -13.73 -16.87
C GLY A 131 -5.30 -12.40 -16.98
N THR A 132 -6.04 -11.33 -16.99
CA THR A 132 -5.48 -9.97 -16.99
C THR A 132 -4.81 -9.68 -15.66
N TRP A 133 -3.53 -9.32 -15.70
CA TRP A 133 -2.77 -8.89 -14.55
C TRP A 133 -1.95 -7.64 -14.88
N LYS A 134 -1.96 -6.67 -13.99
CA LYS A 134 -1.16 -5.45 -14.11
C LYS A 134 -0.73 -4.96 -12.74
N ASP A 135 0.55 -4.67 -12.60
CA ASP A 135 1.07 -3.98 -11.44
C ASP A 135 0.66 -2.50 -11.51
N LEU A 136 -0.09 -2.04 -10.51
CA LEU A 136 -0.55 -0.65 -10.38
C LEU A 136 0.34 0.16 -9.43
N GLY A 137 1.55 -0.31 -9.16
CA GLY A 137 2.49 0.30 -8.22
C GLY A 137 3.08 1.65 -8.65
N THR A 138 2.77 2.14 -9.84
CA THR A 138 3.19 3.46 -10.32
C THR A 138 2.01 4.24 -10.91
N TRP A 139 2.08 5.57 -10.86
CA TRP A 139 1.06 6.42 -11.47
C TRP A 139 0.88 6.15 -12.96
N ASN A 140 1.98 5.85 -13.69
CA ASN A 140 1.90 5.49 -15.10
C ASN A 140 1.00 4.27 -15.31
N THR A 141 1.31 3.17 -14.63
CA THR A 141 0.54 1.92 -14.77
C THR A 141 -0.88 2.03 -14.25
N LEU A 142 -1.09 2.79 -13.17
CA LEU A 142 -2.43 3.08 -12.64
C LEU A 142 -3.28 3.85 -13.68
N THR A 143 -2.74 4.94 -14.25
CA THR A 143 -3.49 5.77 -15.21
C THR A 143 -3.83 5.04 -16.51
N GLU A 144 -3.04 4.06 -16.91
CA GLU A 144 -3.37 3.19 -18.04
C GLU A 144 -4.53 2.22 -17.76
N ALA A 145 -4.81 1.95 -16.49
CA ALA A 145 -5.91 1.07 -16.05
C ALA A 145 -7.17 1.85 -15.62
N MET A 146 -7.11 3.18 -15.59
CA MET A 146 -8.25 4.02 -15.23
C MET A 146 -9.25 4.15 -16.40
N ASP A 147 -10.53 3.95 -16.11
CA ASP A 147 -11.61 4.17 -17.07
C ASP A 147 -11.90 5.66 -17.34
N SER A 148 -11.52 6.54 -16.41
CA SER A 148 -11.75 7.97 -16.48
C SER A 148 -10.43 8.74 -16.33
N HIS A 149 -10.27 9.78 -17.12
CA HIS A 149 -9.16 10.72 -17.01
C HIS A 149 -9.23 11.59 -15.76
N VAL A 150 -10.40 11.70 -15.12
CA VAL A 150 -10.62 12.55 -13.95
C VAL A 150 -11.35 11.77 -12.87
N VAL A 151 -10.79 11.79 -11.66
CA VAL A 151 -11.40 11.36 -10.41
C VAL A 151 -11.41 12.57 -9.48
N GLY A 152 -12.57 12.90 -8.90
CA GLY A 152 -12.77 14.12 -8.12
C GLY A 152 -13.10 15.33 -8.98
N GLU A 153 -12.97 16.54 -8.42
CA GLU A 153 -13.34 17.77 -9.09
C GLU A 153 -12.17 18.34 -9.90
N ALA A 154 -12.20 18.16 -11.22
CA ALA A 154 -11.20 18.73 -12.12
C ALA A 154 -11.77 19.00 -13.51
N MET A 155 -11.14 19.94 -14.24
CA MET A 155 -11.44 20.29 -15.60
C MET A 155 -10.17 20.25 -16.46
N LEU A 156 -10.25 19.56 -17.58
CA LEU A 156 -9.21 19.51 -18.62
C LEU A 156 -9.71 20.27 -19.85
N ASN A 157 -8.89 21.18 -20.42
CA ASN A 157 -9.27 21.79 -21.68
C ASN A 157 -8.97 20.86 -22.87
N GLU A 158 -9.50 21.22 -24.06
CA GLU A 158 -9.39 20.43 -25.30
C GLU A 158 -7.95 20.26 -25.83
N LYS A 159 -6.98 20.99 -25.27
CA LYS A 159 -5.56 20.89 -25.61
C LYS A 159 -4.78 19.96 -24.68
N CYS A 160 -5.44 19.36 -23.70
CA CYS A 160 -4.84 18.34 -22.88
C CYS A 160 -4.82 16.99 -23.60
N GLU A 161 -3.65 16.34 -23.63
CA GLU A 161 -3.46 15.03 -24.25
C GLU A 161 -2.95 14.05 -23.20
N ASN A 162 -3.61 12.89 -23.02
CA ASN A 162 -3.20 11.84 -22.08
C ASN A 162 -2.92 12.33 -20.65
N VAL A 163 -3.75 13.27 -20.16
CA VAL A 163 -3.66 13.83 -18.82
C VAL A 163 -4.64 13.12 -17.91
N HIS A 164 -4.18 12.72 -16.71
CA HIS A 164 -5.04 12.14 -15.67
C HIS A 164 -4.95 12.98 -14.40
N VAL A 165 -6.10 13.19 -13.78
CA VAL A 165 -6.21 13.94 -12.51
C VAL A 165 -6.94 13.08 -11.48
N VAL A 166 -6.31 12.89 -10.32
CA VAL A 166 -6.94 12.30 -9.12
C VAL A 166 -6.96 13.37 -8.05
N ASN A 167 -8.12 13.92 -7.77
CA ASN A 167 -8.30 15.01 -6.82
C ASN A 167 -9.16 14.56 -5.63
N GLU A 168 -8.55 14.42 -4.48
CA GLU A 168 -9.21 14.10 -3.19
C GLU A 168 -9.49 15.35 -2.34
N LEU A 169 -9.16 16.55 -2.86
CA LEU A 169 -9.40 17.81 -2.16
C LEU A 169 -10.77 18.40 -2.54
N ASP A 170 -11.29 19.24 -1.64
CA ASP A 170 -12.53 19.97 -1.82
C ASP A 170 -12.35 21.29 -2.65
N VAL A 171 -11.30 21.35 -3.48
CA VAL A 171 -10.99 22.49 -4.36
C VAL A 171 -10.81 21.98 -5.79
N PRO A 172 -11.37 22.70 -6.80
CA PRO A 172 -11.27 22.23 -8.19
C PRO A 172 -9.85 22.39 -8.75
N ILE A 173 -9.47 21.49 -9.66
CA ILE A 173 -8.22 21.56 -10.42
C ILE A 173 -8.53 21.88 -11.87
N LEU A 174 -7.86 22.89 -12.44
CA LEU A 174 -7.91 23.23 -13.84
C LEU A 174 -6.58 22.90 -14.53
N CYS A 175 -6.62 22.04 -15.55
CA CYS A 175 -5.46 21.71 -16.36
C CYS A 175 -5.66 22.22 -17.80
N MET A 176 -4.65 22.88 -18.36
CA MET A 176 -4.72 23.45 -19.70
C MET A 176 -3.46 23.16 -20.50
N GLY A 177 -3.62 22.55 -21.69
CA GLY A 177 -2.56 22.33 -22.65
C GLY A 177 -1.42 21.42 -22.16
N LEU A 178 -1.72 20.52 -21.22
CA LEU A 178 -0.76 19.55 -20.69
C LEU A 178 -0.75 18.28 -21.54
N LYS A 179 0.38 17.56 -21.49
CA LYS A 179 0.56 16.32 -22.24
C LYS A 179 1.33 15.29 -21.40
N ASP A 180 0.83 14.04 -21.42
CA ASP A 180 1.43 12.88 -20.74
C ASP A 180 1.68 13.12 -19.24
N ILE A 181 0.76 13.81 -18.58
CA ILE A 181 0.88 14.25 -17.16
C ILE A 181 -0.10 13.48 -16.28
N VAL A 182 0.33 13.21 -15.06
CA VAL A 182 -0.53 12.87 -13.93
C VAL A 182 -0.51 13.99 -12.90
N VAL A 183 -1.70 14.39 -12.42
CA VAL A 183 -1.89 15.28 -11.28
C VAL A 183 -2.60 14.49 -10.20
N SER A 184 -2.00 14.38 -9.03
CA SER A 184 -2.62 13.78 -7.85
C SER A 184 -2.61 14.79 -6.71
N ALA A 185 -3.78 15.12 -6.19
CA ALA A 185 -3.94 16.05 -5.08
C ALA A 185 -4.67 15.36 -3.93
N SER A 186 -4.04 15.36 -2.78
CA SER A 186 -4.58 14.80 -1.53
C SER A 186 -4.25 15.72 -0.35
N PRO A 187 -4.84 15.52 0.83
CA PRO A 187 -4.44 16.26 2.02
C PRO A 187 -2.95 16.16 2.36
N GLY A 188 -2.28 15.08 1.96
CA GLY A 188 -0.85 14.87 2.19
C GLY A 188 0.08 15.62 1.23
N GLY A 189 -0.44 16.13 0.10
CA GLY A 189 0.35 16.87 -0.86
C GLY A 189 -0.18 16.79 -2.28
N ILE A 190 0.48 17.53 -3.18
CA ILE A 190 0.13 17.58 -4.60
C ILE A 190 1.33 17.10 -5.42
N LEU A 191 1.08 16.10 -6.24
CA LEU A 191 2.01 15.62 -7.28
C LEU A 191 1.57 16.15 -8.65
N VAL A 192 2.50 16.75 -9.38
CA VAL A 192 2.39 17.01 -10.81
C VAL A 192 3.60 16.39 -11.47
N SER A 193 3.40 15.39 -12.31
CA SER A 193 4.50 14.62 -12.88
C SER A 193 4.20 14.20 -14.31
N ASP A 194 5.24 14.18 -15.13
CA ASP A 194 5.24 13.33 -16.32
C ASP A 194 4.96 11.88 -15.90
N LYS A 195 4.19 11.12 -16.70
CA LYS A 195 3.76 9.77 -16.34
C LYS A 195 4.92 8.78 -16.22
N GLU A 196 5.90 8.83 -17.12
CA GLU A 196 7.06 7.94 -17.06
C GLU A 196 7.95 8.29 -15.86
N GLN A 197 8.18 9.58 -15.62
CA GLN A 197 8.97 10.07 -14.48
C GLN A 197 8.31 9.73 -13.14
N SER A 198 6.99 9.62 -13.09
CA SER A 198 6.25 9.22 -11.89
C SER A 198 6.69 7.88 -11.30
N SER A 199 7.29 7.00 -12.13
CA SER A 199 7.83 5.71 -11.69
C SER A 199 9.07 5.85 -10.80
N TYR A 200 9.70 7.01 -10.76
CA TYR A 200 10.96 7.28 -10.02
C TYR A 200 10.76 8.24 -8.84
N ILE A 201 9.53 8.49 -8.40
CA ILE A 201 9.23 9.47 -7.36
C ILE A 201 9.74 9.10 -5.96
N LYS A 202 9.92 7.80 -5.66
CA LYS A 202 10.21 7.29 -4.31
C LYS A 202 11.39 7.97 -3.61
N PRO A 203 12.56 8.20 -4.22
CA PRO A 203 13.66 8.92 -3.58
C PRO A 203 13.30 10.36 -3.19
N PHE A 204 12.51 11.04 -4.04
CA PHE A 204 12.11 12.43 -3.81
C PHE A 204 11.05 12.54 -2.72
N VAL A 205 10.06 11.64 -2.75
CA VAL A 205 9.02 11.57 -1.71
C VAL A 205 9.66 11.36 -0.33
N ASN A 206 10.68 10.50 -0.22
CA ASN A 206 11.38 10.25 1.04
C ASN A 206 12.17 11.47 1.57
N MET A 207 12.41 12.50 0.76
CA MET A 207 13.07 13.76 1.17
C MET A 207 12.07 14.81 1.68
N LEU A 208 10.78 14.61 1.43
CA LEU A 208 9.75 15.53 1.90
C LEU A 208 9.45 15.27 3.37
N ASP A 209 9.22 16.33 4.13
CA ASP A 209 8.71 16.22 5.50
C ASP A 209 7.24 15.81 5.45
N HIS A 210 6.97 14.55 5.76
CA HIS A 210 5.63 13.99 5.70
C HIS A 210 4.92 14.21 7.04
N ARG A 211 4.05 15.22 7.10
CA ARG A 211 3.04 15.30 8.14
C ARG A 211 1.81 14.52 7.72
N VAL A 212 1.25 13.75 8.64
CA VAL A 212 -0.02 13.07 8.41
C VAL A 212 -1.13 14.12 8.47
N MET A 213 -1.59 14.55 7.29
CA MET A 213 -2.63 15.57 7.16
C MET A 213 -4.05 14.98 7.22
N PHE A 214 -4.19 13.69 6.97
CA PHE A 214 -5.44 12.94 7.06
C PHE A 214 -5.13 11.48 7.39
N ALA A 215 -5.94 10.86 8.27
CA ALA A 215 -5.95 9.42 8.46
C ALA A 215 -7.36 8.93 8.80
N GLU A 216 -7.65 7.71 8.33
CA GLU A 216 -8.77 6.90 8.78
C GLU A 216 -8.30 5.98 9.89
N GLU A 217 -9.06 5.93 10.96
CA GLU A 217 -8.78 5.15 12.15
C GLU A 217 -9.94 4.21 12.45
N SER A 218 -9.73 3.21 13.28
CA SER A 218 -10.82 2.29 13.68
C SER A 218 -12.00 3.00 14.35
N TRP A 219 -11.79 4.17 14.91
CA TRP A 219 -12.80 4.97 15.59
C TRP A 219 -13.43 6.07 14.72
N GLY A 220 -12.86 6.39 13.54
CA GLY A 220 -13.32 7.46 12.66
C GLY A 220 -12.21 8.00 11.80
N SER A 221 -12.04 9.32 11.74
CA SER A 221 -10.98 9.98 10.96
C SER A 221 -10.56 11.31 11.55
N PHE A 222 -9.37 11.77 11.17
CA PHE A 222 -8.99 13.15 11.39
C PHE A 222 -8.46 13.79 10.10
N LYS A 223 -8.66 15.11 9.97
CA LYS A 223 -8.13 15.94 8.88
C LYS A 223 -7.53 17.20 9.50
N VAL A 224 -6.27 17.45 9.22
CA VAL A 224 -5.64 18.73 9.56
C VAL A 224 -6.20 19.79 8.63
N ILE A 225 -6.73 20.88 9.22
CA ILE A 225 -7.36 21.98 8.48
C ILE A 225 -6.37 23.12 8.29
N ASP A 226 -5.59 23.41 9.33
CA ASP A 226 -4.64 24.51 9.34
C ASP A 226 -3.44 24.18 10.23
N ILE A 227 -2.26 24.63 9.82
CA ILE A 227 -1.03 24.53 10.59
C ILE A 227 -0.31 25.85 10.52
N ASP A 228 -0.02 26.41 11.67
CA ASP A 228 0.85 27.55 11.85
C ASP A 228 2.05 27.13 12.73
N LYS A 229 2.96 28.05 12.95
CA LYS A 229 4.19 27.85 13.73
C LYS A 229 3.90 27.42 15.18
N GLU A 230 2.82 27.91 15.76
CA GLU A 230 2.49 27.74 17.18
C GLU A 230 1.13 27.04 17.40
N SER A 231 0.39 26.74 16.34
CA SER A 231 -0.93 26.13 16.43
C SER A 231 -1.24 25.17 15.29
N MET A 232 -2.14 24.23 15.55
CA MET A 232 -2.68 23.30 14.57
C MET A 232 -4.18 23.11 14.80
N THR A 233 -4.97 23.26 13.74
CA THR A 233 -6.40 22.99 13.76
C THR A 233 -6.70 21.66 13.07
N ILE A 234 -7.39 20.78 13.78
CA ILE A 234 -7.74 19.44 13.30
C ILE A 234 -9.24 19.25 13.37
N LYS A 235 -9.85 18.74 12.30
CA LYS A 235 -11.20 18.20 12.33
C LYS A 235 -11.14 16.72 12.65
N VAL A 236 -11.76 16.32 13.76
CA VAL A 236 -11.92 14.91 14.14
C VAL A 236 -13.35 14.49 13.89
N THR A 237 -13.56 13.36 13.22
CA THR A 237 -14.87 12.72 13.03
C THR A 237 -14.88 11.40 13.75
N LEU A 238 -15.75 11.26 14.76
CA LEU A 238 -15.89 10.03 15.52
C LEU A 238 -17.13 9.27 15.03
N ASN A 239 -16.96 8.00 14.68
CA ASN A 239 -18.05 7.14 14.25
C ASN A 239 -18.98 6.81 15.43
N ALA A 240 -20.29 6.67 15.16
CA ALA A 240 -21.26 6.32 16.16
C ALA A 240 -20.89 5.00 16.87
N GLY A 241 -20.92 5.01 18.21
CA GLY A 241 -20.56 3.84 19.03
C GLY A 241 -19.07 3.58 19.18
N HIS A 242 -18.21 4.41 18.60
CA HIS A 242 -16.75 4.30 18.72
C HIS A 242 -16.18 5.31 19.72
N ARG A 243 -14.95 5.09 20.12
CA ARG A 243 -14.20 5.95 21.03
C ARG A 243 -12.74 6.03 20.61
N MET A 244 -12.14 7.20 20.83
CA MET A 244 -10.69 7.38 20.77
C MET A 244 -10.03 6.82 22.04
N ASN A 245 -8.76 6.44 21.92
CA ASN A 245 -7.97 6.05 23.07
C ASN A 245 -7.78 7.23 24.02
N TYR A 246 -7.84 6.95 25.33
CA TYR A 246 -7.50 7.94 26.34
C TYR A 246 -5.99 8.20 26.32
N HIS A 247 -5.60 9.47 26.16
CA HIS A 247 -4.20 9.86 26.04
C HIS A 247 -3.98 11.27 26.58
N SER A 248 -2.73 11.66 26.78
CA SER A 248 -2.33 12.99 27.23
C SER A 248 -1.23 13.56 26.33
N HIS A 249 -1.07 14.87 26.37
CA HIS A 249 -0.02 15.59 25.66
C HIS A 249 0.86 16.36 26.64
N GLN A 250 2.18 16.27 26.48
CA GLN A 250 3.15 16.94 27.35
C GLN A 250 3.50 18.37 26.91
N HIS A 251 3.28 18.70 25.61
CA HIS A 251 3.83 19.91 25.00
C HIS A 251 2.77 20.76 24.28
N ARG A 252 1.47 20.48 24.49
CA ARG A 252 0.40 21.26 23.90
C ARG A 252 -0.87 21.25 24.72
N ASP A 253 -1.53 22.38 24.78
CA ASP A 253 -2.92 22.50 25.23
C ASP A 253 -3.86 22.20 24.06
N GLU A 254 -5.07 21.72 24.35
CA GLU A 254 -6.09 21.48 23.36
C GLU A 254 -7.40 22.16 23.74
N VAL A 255 -8.06 22.73 22.74
CA VAL A 255 -9.43 23.23 22.84
C VAL A 255 -10.29 22.51 21.82
N TRP A 256 -11.22 21.72 22.28
CA TRP A 256 -12.14 20.99 21.43
C TRP A 256 -13.48 21.70 21.37
N THR A 257 -13.97 22.00 20.17
CA THR A 257 -15.31 22.48 19.94
C THR A 257 -16.12 21.40 19.26
N VAL A 258 -17.22 20.98 19.88
CA VAL A 258 -18.14 20.00 19.28
C VAL A 258 -18.96 20.70 18.20
N ILE A 259 -18.67 20.41 16.92
CA ILE A 259 -19.33 21.06 15.78
C ILE A 259 -20.70 20.43 15.50
N ALA A 260 -20.81 19.10 15.63
CA ALA A 260 -22.03 18.37 15.34
C ALA A 260 -22.13 17.11 16.21
N GLY A 261 -23.36 16.61 16.37
CA GLY A 261 -23.62 15.37 17.09
C GLY A 261 -23.69 15.55 18.61
N LYS A 262 -23.65 14.42 19.30
CA LYS A 262 -23.60 14.30 20.75
C LYS A 262 -22.77 13.09 21.15
N GLY A 263 -22.13 13.15 22.30
CA GLY A 263 -21.29 12.06 22.78
C GLY A 263 -20.92 12.23 24.25
N LYS A 264 -19.85 11.58 24.63
CA LYS A 264 -19.24 11.68 25.96
C LYS A 264 -17.76 12.02 25.80
N THR A 265 -17.24 12.81 26.72
CA THR A 265 -15.80 13.05 26.89
C THR A 265 -15.38 12.69 28.30
N ILE A 266 -14.11 12.29 28.44
CA ILE A 266 -13.47 12.01 29.72
C ILE A 266 -12.21 12.88 29.76
N VAL A 267 -12.20 13.86 30.68
CA VAL A 267 -11.05 14.73 30.93
C VAL A 267 -10.69 14.59 32.40
N ASP A 268 -9.43 14.32 32.70
CA ASP A 268 -8.92 14.11 34.06
C ASP A 268 -9.75 13.07 34.87
N GLY A 269 -10.17 12.01 34.18
CA GLY A 269 -11.01 10.96 34.74
C GLY A 269 -12.48 11.32 34.95
N MET A 270 -12.91 12.54 34.64
CA MET A 270 -14.30 13.01 34.77
C MET A 270 -15.05 12.85 33.44
N GLU A 271 -16.10 12.02 33.46
CA GLU A 271 -16.98 11.82 32.31
C GLU A 271 -18.07 12.90 32.27
N GLN A 272 -18.28 13.49 31.08
CA GLN A 272 -19.37 14.42 30.84
C GLN A 272 -20.02 14.18 29.47
N ASN A 273 -21.33 14.46 29.37
CA ASN A 273 -22.03 14.44 28.09
C ASN A 273 -21.75 15.75 27.36
N VAL A 274 -21.54 15.64 26.04
CA VAL A 274 -21.26 16.79 25.16
C VAL A 274 -22.17 16.76 23.95
N LYS A 275 -22.45 17.94 23.41
CA LYS A 275 -23.29 18.17 22.21
C LYS A 275 -22.71 19.33 21.38
N ALA A 276 -23.26 19.50 20.19
CA ALA A 276 -22.90 20.64 19.33
C ALA A 276 -22.97 21.97 20.08
N GLY A 277 -21.91 22.78 19.98
CA GLY A 277 -21.68 24.04 20.65
C GLY A 277 -20.90 23.97 21.96
N ASP A 278 -20.69 22.78 22.51
CA ASP A 278 -19.89 22.63 23.75
C ASP A 278 -18.38 22.77 23.42
N VAL A 279 -17.67 23.39 24.36
CA VAL A 279 -16.22 23.59 24.31
C VAL A 279 -15.55 22.87 25.49
N ILE A 280 -14.51 22.13 25.21
CA ILE A 280 -13.73 21.38 26.20
C ILE A 280 -12.28 21.87 26.10
N THR A 281 -11.68 22.27 27.23
CA THR A 281 -10.28 22.67 27.31
C THR A 281 -9.48 21.62 28.06
N MET A 282 -8.34 21.25 27.51
CA MET A 282 -7.42 20.28 28.08
C MET A 282 -6.03 20.91 28.11
N SER A 283 -5.44 20.99 29.30
CA SER A 283 -4.08 21.49 29.46
C SER A 283 -3.06 20.39 29.24
N ALA A 284 -1.86 20.76 28.81
CA ALA A 284 -0.74 19.85 28.73
C ALA A 284 -0.50 19.18 30.09
N ALA A 285 -0.21 17.89 30.09
CA ALA A 285 0.17 17.17 31.29
C ALA A 285 1.56 17.67 31.75
N VAL A 286 1.68 18.14 32.98
CA VAL A 286 2.93 18.61 33.62
C VAL A 286 3.76 17.44 34.09
#